data_07d32c7ab75ec8258e48b7d5a2b20404
#
_entry.id   07d32c7ab75ec8258e48b7d5a2b20404
#
_cell.length_a   1.000
_cell.length_b   1.000
_cell.length_c   1.000
_cell.angle_alpha   90.00
_cell.angle_beta   90.00
_cell.angle_gamma   90.00
#
_symmetry.space_group_name_H-M   'P 1'
#
loop_
_entity.id
_entity.type
_entity.pdbx_description
1 polymer ?
#
loop_
_entity_poly.entity_id
_entity_poly.type
_entity_poly.pdbx_seq_one_letter_code
_entity_poly.pdbx_strand_id
1 'polypeptide(L)'
;FARKKSTFTHLSPRSIARIPAHAHGRPLLVAGGFGSHTDRTPPFNLPQRFAQWRYSYRGMQGNRPLPYTSSDTEEPLAVSAARMAQQIDALHAAYGHPVTIVAESEGAIVARYYLLKLYQPQSNAVDRFVALDMPRVRPAVYYPAAGLDGAGLGSGWALRGIALLVGHLGPLQVSVDAPFFRSLIDCGRLATSLQEEQLPSGVHETQVMAMADSVDGYQPFAGARHYYAIATHGGLMHDPEADDIVQAIVTGRPVPQSHTRQLLARLIGNAAAGWTTPTLGSKGATDSGC
;
A
#
# COMPACT_ATOMS: atom_id res chain seq x y z
N PHE A 1 -33.99 1.09 9.23
CA PHE A 1 -33.09 1.88 8.37
C PHE A 1 -32.93 1.17 7.04
N ALA A 2 -33.54 1.72 5.98
CA ALA A 2 -33.51 1.15 4.63
C ALA A 2 -32.12 1.42 4.01
N ARG A 3 -31.34 0.39 3.74
CA ARG A 3 -30.12 0.45 2.94
C ARG A 3 -30.47 0.89 1.52
N LYS A 4 -30.13 2.13 1.15
CA LYS A 4 -30.09 2.54 -0.25
C LYS A 4 -29.08 1.64 -0.98
N LYS A 5 -29.57 0.71 -1.82
CA LYS A 5 -28.73 0.00 -2.77
C LYS A 5 -28.14 1.02 -3.74
N SER A 6 -26.86 1.33 -3.56
CA SER A 6 -26.10 2.05 -4.57
C SER A 6 -25.96 1.15 -5.79
N THR A 7 -26.49 1.56 -6.92
CA THR A 7 -26.30 0.90 -8.22
C THR A 7 -24.85 1.16 -8.67
N PHE A 8 -23.91 0.37 -8.15
CA PHE A 8 -22.58 0.31 -8.72
C PHE A 8 -22.66 -0.49 -10.02
N THR A 9 -22.25 0.12 -11.11
CA THR A 9 -21.94 -0.59 -12.35
C THR A 9 -20.76 -1.50 -12.05
N HIS A 10 -21.02 -2.77 -11.80
CA HIS A 10 -20.00 -3.81 -11.74
C HIS A 10 -19.29 -3.85 -13.08
N LEU A 11 -18.07 -3.31 -13.13
CA LEU A 11 -17.19 -3.54 -14.26
C LEU A 11 -16.92 -5.05 -14.31
N SER A 12 -17.35 -5.67 -15.42
CA SER A 12 -17.13 -7.10 -15.66
C SER A 12 -15.65 -7.44 -15.47
N PRO A 13 -15.31 -8.59 -14.85
CA PRO A 13 -13.92 -9.00 -14.58
C PRO A 13 -13.00 -9.05 -15.81
N ARG A 14 -13.54 -8.99 -17.01
CA ARG A 14 -12.81 -9.12 -18.27
C ARG A 14 -12.42 -7.81 -18.96
N SER A 15 -12.80 -6.65 -18.42
CA SER A 15 -12.47 -5.38 -19.05
C SER A 15 -12.09 -4.30 -18.06
N ILE A 16 -10.78 -4.13 -17.78
CA ILE A 16 -10.32 -2.87 -17.25
C ILE A 16 -10.57 -1.83 -18.34
N ALA A 17 -11.29 -0.75 -17.99
CA ALA A 17 -11.64 0.29 -18.93
C ALA A 17 -10.37 0.94 -19.51
N ARG A 18 -10.43 1.34 -20.76
CA ARG A 18 -9.39 2.16 -21.37
C ARG A 18 -9.46 3.56 -20.78
N ILE A 19 -8.33 4.14 -20.40
CA ILE A 19 -8.23 5.54 -20.01
C ILE A 19 -8.58 6.37 -21.24
N PRO A 20 -9.62 7.24 -21.18
CA PRO A 20 -10.03 8.07 -22.32
C PRO A 20 -8.95 9.11 -22.63
N ALA A 21 -8.94 9.64 -23.85
CA ALA A 21 -8.02 10.72 -24.22
C ALA A 21 -8.32 12.03 -23.46
N HIS A 22 -9.58 12.27 -23.16
CA HIS A 22 -10.04 13.40 -22.35
C HIS A 22 -11.11 12.90 -21.39
N ALA A 23 -10.98 13.27 -20.13
CA ALA A 23 -11.87 12.82 -19.06
C ALA A 23 -12.22 13.96 -18.10
N HIS A 24 -13.34 13.82 -17.43
CA HIS A 24 -13.80 14.80 -16.44
C HIS A 24 -13.73 14.21 -15.03
N GLY A 25 -13.49 15.09 -14.07
CA GLY A 25 -13.39 14.72 -12.67
C GLY A 25 -11.95 14.58 -12.17
N ARG A 26 -11.79 14.20 -10.93
CA ARG A 26 -10.48 14.00 -10.29
C ARG A 26 -10.10 12.53 -10.33
N PRO A 27 -8.97 12.16 -10.93
CA PRO A 27 -8.55 10.77 -10.97
C PRO A 27 -8.07 10.29 -9.59
N LEU A 28 -8.49 9.09 -9.23
CA LEU A 28 -8.05 8.40 -8.02
C LEU A 28 -7.55 7.02 -8.43
N LEU A 29 -6.29 6.71 -8.09
CA LEU A 29 -5.67 5.42 -8.35
C LEU A 29 -5.69 4.58 -7.08
N VAL A 30 -6.33 3.41 -7.14
CA VAL A 30 -6.43 2.46 -6.02
C VAL A 30 -5.49 1.28 -6.27
N ALA A 31 -4.52 1.06 -5.37
CA ALA A 31 -3.59 -0.06 -5.42
C ALA A 31 -3.83 -1.03 -4.27
N GLY A 32 -4.03 -2.30 -4.59
CA GLY A 32 -4.18 -3.37 -3.60
C GLY A 32 -2.84 -3.86 -3.08
N GLY A 33 -2.86 -4.65 -2.00
CA GLY A 33 -1.70 -5.25 -1.38
C GLY A 33 -1.21 -6.52 -2.08
N PHE A 34 -0.24 -7.18 -1.45
CA PHE A 34 0.37 -8.42 -1.90
C PHE A 34 -0.67 -9.55 -2.04
N GLY A 35 -0.60 -10.29 -3.12
CA GLY A 35 -1.57 -11.33 -3.43
C GLY A 35 -2.93 -10.81 -3.92
N SER A 36 -3.10 -9.49 -4.09
CA SER A 36 -4.32 -8.93 -4.68
C SER A 36 -4.43 -9.28 -6.15
N HIS A 37 -5.62 -9.08 -6.69
CA HIS A 37 -5.89 -9.22 -8.12
C HIS A 37 -6.98 -8.23 -8.54
N THR A 38 -7.16 -8.09 -9.85
CA THR A 38 -8.07 -7.11 -10.43
C THR A 38 -9.49 -7.12 -9.83
N ASP A 39 -10.00 -8.30 -9.45
CA ASP A 39 -11.38 -8.47 -9.01
C ASP A 39 -11.62 -8.21 -7.52
N ARG A 40 -10.57 -8.10 -6.71
CA ARG A 40 -10.65 -7.98 -5.24
C ARG A 40 -10.45 -6.58 -4.69
N THR A 41 -10.15 -5.59 -5.50
CA THR A 41 -9.98 -4.22 -5.02
C THR A 41 -11.30 -3.47 -5.19
N PRO A 42 -12.13 -3.35 -4.14
CA PRO A 42 -13.38 -2.62 -4.25
C PRO A 42 -13.10 -1.13 -4.42
N PRO A 43 -13.90 -0.43 -5.22
CA PRO A 43 -13.86 1.02 -5.24
C PRO A 43 -14.41 1.57 -3.91
N PHE A 44 -13.84 2.68 -3.46
CA PHE A 44 -14.39 3.42 -2.33
C PHE A 44 -15.72 4.09 -2.70
N ASN A 45 -16.56 4.30 -1.70
CA ASN A 45 -17.83 5.01 -1.89
C ASN A 45 -17.59 6.53 -2.00
N LEU A 46 -17.10 6.98 -3.14
CA LEU A 46 -16.75 8.38 -3.39
C LEU A 46 -17.80 9.11 -4.24
N PRO A 47 -17.93 10.44 -4.10
CA PRO A 47 -18.74 11.25 -4.99
C PRO A 47 -18.36 11.07 -6.46
N GLN A 48 -19.34 11.17 -7.38
CA GLN A 48 -19.16 10.94 -8.83
C GLN A 48 -18.08 11.80 -9.49
N ARG A 49 -17.69 12.91 -8.85
CA ARG A 49 -16.57 13.75 -9.33
C ARG A 49 -15.20 13.08 -9.24
N PHE A 50 -15.10 11.94 -8.56
CA PHE A 50 -13.88 11.14 -8.47
C PHE A 50 -13.97 9.95 -9.42
N ALA A 51 -13.07 9.90 -10.38
CA ALA A 51 -12.93 8.77 -11.28
C ALA A 51 -11.95 7.76 -10.67
N GLN A 52 -12.48 6.65 -10.16
CA GLN A 52 -11.66 5.62 -9.52
C GLN A 52 -11.09 4.66 -10.55
N TRP A 53 -9.77 4.47 -10.50
CA TRP A 53 -9.00 3.57 -11.33
C TRP A 53 -8.26 2.56 -10.47
N ARG A 54 -8.18 1.32 -10.93
CA ARG A 54 -7.36 0.31 -10.28
C ARG A 54 -5.95 0.36 -10.81
N TYR A 55 -4.97 0.33 -9.92
CA TYR A 55 -3.60 0.11 -10.29
C TYR A 55 -3.43 -1.31 -10.84
N SER A 56 -2.67 -1.45 -11.90
CA SER A 56 -2.32 -2.74 -12.50
C SER A 56 -0.86 -3.09 -12.26
N TYR A 57 -0.61 -4.10 -11.45
CA TYR A 57 0.72 -4.67 -11.27
C TYR A 57 1.30 -5.25 -12.55
N ARG A 58 0.47 -5.62 -13.52
CA ARG A 58 0.90 -6.07 -14.84
C ARG A 58 1.23 -4.93 -15.80
N GLY A 59 0.88 -3.69 -15.44
CA GLY A 59 1.15 -2.50 -16.23
C GLY A 59 0.06 -2.19 -17.26
N MET A 60 0.45 -1.49 -18.32
CA MET A 60 -0.46 -0.95 -19.31
C MET A 60 -0.15 -1.46 -20.72
N GLN A 61 -1.18 -1.56 -21.55
CA GLN A 61 -1.05 -1.72 -23.01
C GLN A 61 -1.64 -0.47 -23.68
N GLY A 62 -0.78 0.43 -24.11
CA GLY A 62 -1.19 1.77 -24.51
C GLY A 62 -1.83 2.51 -23.34
N ASN A 63 -3.07 2.96 -23.50
CA ASN A 63 -3.84 3.64 -22.46
C ASN A 63 -4.80 2.70 -21.69
N ARG A 64 -4.58 1.40 -21.74
CA ARG A 64 -5.41 0.40 -21.06
C ARG A 64 -4.63 -0.32 -19.98
N PRO A 65 -4.99 -0.18 -18.68
CA PRO A 65 -4.44 -1.04 -17.63
C PRO A 65 -4.76 -2.50 -17.92
N LEU A 66 -3.78 -3.39 -17.75
CA LEU A 66 -3.97 -4.82 -17.96
C LEU A 66 -4.58 -5.49 -16.73
N PRO A 67 -5.47 -6.48 -16.88
CA PRO A 67 -5.89 -7.30 -15.75
C PRO A 67 -4.68 -8.04 -15.19
N TYR A 68 -4.58 -8.11 -13.85
CA TYR A 68 -3.47 -8.75 -13.15
C TYR A 68 -3.97 -9.81 -12.15
N THR A 69 -3.10 -10.73 -11.83
CA THR A 69 -3.29 -11.84 -10.89
C THR A 69 -2.41 -11.64 -9.65
N SER A 70 -2.57 -12.46 -8.64
CA SER A 70 -1.74 -12.40 -7.42
C SER A 70 -0.25 -12.56 -7.72
N SER A 71 0.13 -13.36 -8.71
CA SER A 71 1.56 -13.51 -9.09
C SER A 71 2.18 -12.25 -9.68
N ASP A 72 1.37 -11.35 -10.25
CA ASP A 72 1.88 -10.08 -10.77
C ASP A 72 2.29 -9.11 -9.64
N THR A 73 1.87 -9.35 -8.39
CA THR A 73 2.30 -8.59 -7.20
C THR A 73 3.66 -9.04 -6.68
N GLU A 74 4.21 -10.14 -7.16
CA GLU A 74 5.51 -10.67 -6.75
C GLU A 74 6.71 -10.00 -7.42
N GLU A 75 6.46 -9.13 -8.38
CA GLU A 75 7.48 -8.42 -9.17
C GLU A 75 8.39 -7.53 -8.30
N PRO A 76 9.63 -7.27 -8.74
CA PRO A 76 10.51 -6.33 -8.04
C PRO A 76 9.85 -4.98 -7.83
N LEU A 77 10.07 -4.37 -6.66
CA LEU A 77 9.47 -3.10 -6.25
C LEU A 77 9.66 -1.99 -7.30
N ALA A 78 10.86 -1.88 -7.88
CA ALA A 78 11.15 -0.88 -8.90
C ALA A 78 10.33 -1.09 -10.19
N VAL A 79 10.05 -2.35 -10.56
CA VAL A 79 9.23 -2.69 -11.73
C VAL A 79 7.79 -2.27 -11.50
N SER A 80 7.22 -2.61 -10.32
CA SER A 80 5.87 -2.22 -9.95
C SER A 80 5.73 -0.70 -9.86
N ALA A 81 6.72 0.00 -9.28
CA ALA A 81 6.70 1.45 -9.22
C ALA A 81 6.79 2.14 -10.58
N ALA A 82 7.58 1.59 -11.52
CA ALA A 82 7.65 2.11 -12.89
C ALA A 82 6.31 1.93 -13.64
N ARG A 83 5.62 0.81 -13.43
CA ARG A 83 4.26 0.58 -13.96
C ARG A 83 3.24 1.56 -13.35
N MET A 84 3.39 1.88 -12.06
CA MET A 84 2.56 2.89 -11.39
C MET A 84 2.78 4.27 -11.98
N ALA A 85 4.04 4.67 -12.23
CA ALA A 85 4.38 5.93 -12.88
C ALA A 85 3.66 6.04 -14.24
N GLN A 86 3.76 5.02 -15.09
CA GLN A 86 3.10 5.02 -16.42
C GLN A 86 1.58 5.21 -16.31
N GLN A 87 0.93 4.57 -15.34
CA GLN A 87 -0.50 4.70 -15.18
C GLN A 87 -0.90 6.06 -14.62
N ILE A 88 -0.12 6.62 -13.70
CA ILE A 88 -0.33 7.97 -13.15
C ILE A 88 -0.18 9.01 -14.26
N ASP A 89 0.86 8.92 -15.07
CA ASP A 89 1.10 9.85 -16.18
C ASP A 89 -0.07 9.81 -17.17
N ALA A 90 -0.56 8.63 -17.51
CA ALA A 90 -1.71 8.47 -18.40
C ALA A 90 -3.00 9.06 -17.82
N LEU A 91 -3.23 8.87 -16.51
CA LEU A 91 -4.38 9.45 -15.81
C LEU A 91 -4.26 10.97 -15.71
N HIS A 92 -3.10 11.47 -15.32
CA HIS A 92 -2.85 12.91 -15.24
C HIS A 92 -3.06 13.60 -16.58
N ALA A 93 -2.52 13.03 -17.66
CA ALA A 93 -2.70 13.55 -19.02
C ALA A 93 -4.17 13.52 -19.48
N ALA A 94 -4.92 12.47 -19.14
CA ALA A 94 -6.31 12.31 -19.53
C ALA A 94 -7.27 13.28 -18.80
N TYR A 95 -7.02 13.51 -17.51
CA TYR A 95 -7.92 14.29 -16.65
C TYR A 95 -7.51 15.75 -16.50
N GLY A 96 -6.25 16.10 -16.76
CA GLY A 96 -5.70 17.45 -16.53
C GLY A 96 -5.66 17.83 -15.05
N HIS A 97 -5.77 16.86 -14.14
CA HIS A 97 -5.78 17.04 -12.69
C HIS A 97 -4.77 16.11 -12.03
N PRO A 98 -4.19 16.50 -10.88
CA PRO A 98 -3.36 15.59 -10.09
C PRO A 98 -4.14 14.32 -9.70
N VAL A 99 -3.42 13.21 -9.67
CA VAL A 99 -3.94 11.90 -9.23
C VAL A 99 -3.85 11.82 -7.71
N THR A 100 -4.94 11.40 -7.08
CA THR A 100 -4.92 10.95 -5.69
C THR A 100 -4.62 9.46 -5.67
N ILE A 101 -3.58 9.04 -4.92
CA ILE A 101 -3.25 7.61 -4.73
C ILE A 101 -3.86 7.14 -3.42
N VAL A 102 -4.60 6.03 -3.46
CA VAL A 102 -5.04 5.28 -2.27
C VAL A 102 -4.49 3.87 -2.39
N ALA A 103 -3.63 3.46 -1.48
CA ALA A 103 -2.92 2.21 -1.64
C ALA A 103 -2.79 1.45 -0.33
N GLU A 104 -2.98 0.13 -0.35
CA GLU A 104 -2.96 -0.76 0.80
C GLU A 104 -1.73 -1.64 0.80
N SER A 105 -1.13 -1.82 1.98
CA SER A 105 -0.06 -2.80 2.23
C SER A 105 1.10 -2.64 1.21
N GLU A 106 1.41 -3.67 0.42
CA GLU A 106 2.41 -3.62 -0.66
C GLU A 106 2.17 -2.46 -1.63
N GLY A 107 0.91 -2.23 -2.03
CA GLY A 107 0.58 -1.13 -2.93
C GLY A 107 1.00 0.22 -2.37
N ALA A 108 0.94 0.40 -1.04
CA ALA A 108 1.41 1.61 -0.39
C ALA A 108 2.93 1.73 -0.42
N ILE A 109 3.66 0.61 -0.30
CA ILE A 109 5.13 0.57 -0.46
C ILE A 109 5.51 0.95 -1.90
N VAL A 110 4.83 0.38 -2.89
CA VAL A 110 5.04 0.69 -4.32
C VAL A 110 4.78 2.18 -4.60
N ALA A 111 3.68 2.72 -4.07
CA ALA A 111 3.34 4.14 -4.23
C ALA A 111 4.39 5.04 -3.57
N ARG A 112 4.83 4.71 -2.36
CA ARG A 112 5.85 5.50 -1.67
C ARG A 112 7.21 5.44 -2.36
N TYR A 113 7.60 4.25 -2.87
CA TYR A 113 8.80 4.12 -3.70
C TYR A 113 8.71 4.99 -4.95
N TYR A 114 7.59 4.95 -5.66
CA TYR A 114 7.35 5.80 -6.82
C TYR A 114 7.53 7.28 -6.47
N LEU A 115 6.88 7.74 -5.39
CA LEU A 115 6.91 9.13 -4.97
C LEU A 115 8.31 9.62 -4.54
N LEU A 116 9.12 8.75 -3.91
CA LEU A 116 10.45 9.11 -3.45
C LEU A 116 11.54 8.97 -4.51
N LYS A 117 11.39 8.04 -5.45
CA LYS A 117 12.50 7.68 -6.36
C LYS A 117 12.24 7.98 -7.84
N LEU A 118 10.98 8.04 -8.27
CA LEU A 118 10.63 8.19 -9.68
C LEU A 118 9.80 9.45 -9.98
N TYR A 119 9.06 9.95 -9.00
CA TYR A 119 8.19 11.10 -9.17
C TYR A 119 8.99 12.40 -9.37
N GLN A 120 8.55 13.20 -10.32
CA GLN A 120 9.10 14.52 -10.58
C GLN A 120 8.13 15.59 -10.06
N PRO A 121 8.48 16.33 -8.99
CA PRO A 121 7.56 17.29 -8.36
C PRO A 121 7.04 18.36 -9.34
N GLN A 122 7.85 18.72 -10.35
CA GLN A 122 7.47 19.71 -11.35
C GLN A 122 6.28 19.28 -12.23
N SER A 123 6.00 17.97 -12.32
CA SER A 123 4.88 17.44 -13.10
C SER A 123 3.54 17.74 -12.44
N ASN A 124 3.50 17.95 -11.12
CA ASN A 124 2.26 18.05 -10.32
C ASN A 124 1.27 16.90 -10.59
N ALA A 125 1.80 15.73 -11.00
CA ALA A 125 0.96 14.59 -11.38
C ALA A 125 0.27 13.94 -10.18
N VAL A 126 0.75 14.16 -8.96
CA VAL A 126 0.17 13.64 -7.70
C VAL A 126 0.05 14.77 -6.69
N ASP A 127 -1.13 14.89 -6.05
CA ASP A 127 -1.36 15.86 -4.97
C ASP A 127 -1.54 15.20 -3.59
N ARG A 128 -1.92 13.92 -3.57
CA ARG A 128 -2.26 13.22 -2.33
C ARG A 128 -1.93 11.75 -2.39
N PHE A 129 -1.43 11.24 -1.29
CA PHE A 129 -1.20 9.82 -1.05
C PHE A 129 -1.86 9.40 0.27
N VAL A 130 -2.76 8.42 0.19
CA VAL A 130 -3.41 7.79 1.34
C VAL A 130 -2.89 6.36 1.44
N ALA A 131 -2.05 6.11 2.42
CA ALA A 131 -1.51 4.79 2.71
C ALA A 131 -2.43 4.06 3.69
N LEU A 132 -2.91 2.87 3.31
CA LEU A 132 -3.71 1.99 4.14
C LEU A 132 -2.81 0.84 4.60
N ASP A 133 -2.62 0.68 5.91
CA ASP A 133 -1.78 -0.38 6.48
C ASP A 133 -0.45 -0.58 5.72
N MET A 134 0.27 0.52 5.48
CA MET A 134 1.57 0.40 4.84
C MET A 134 2.57 -0.24 5.80
N PRO A 135 3.09 -1.45 5.50
CA PRO A 135 3.98 -2.15 6.41
C PRO A 135 5.27 -1.38 6.64
N ARG A 136 5.77 -1.40 7.86
CA ARG A 136 7.15 -1.02 8.11
C ARG A 136 8.08 -2.00 7.42
N VAL A 137 8.83 -1.46 6.50
CA VAL A 137 9.74 -2.26 5.69
C VAL A 137 10.93 -2.70 6.54
N ARG A 138 10.71 -3.71 7.39
CA ARG A 138 11.78 -4.44 8.06
C ARG A 138 11.54 -5.93 7.91
N PRO A 139 11.93 -6.47 6.77
CA PRO A 139 11.62 -7.86 6.38
C PRO A 139 12.37 -8.93 7.17
N ALA A 140 13.11 -8.59 8.21
CA ALA A 140 13.83 -9.54 9.05
C ALA A 140 12.92 -10.66 9.63
N VAL A 141 11.61 -10.41 9.73
CA VAL A 141 10.61 -11.41 10.14
C VAL A 141 10.38 -12.46 9.06
N TYR A 142 10.41 -12.06 7.79
CA TYR A 142 10.15 -12.94 6.65
C TYR A 142 11.41 -13.56 6.07
N TYR A 143 12.55 -12.90 6.28
CA TYR A 143 13.80 -13.29 5.68
C TYR A 143 14.94 -13.05 6.67
N PRO A 144 15.39 -14.04 7.42
CA PRO A 144 16.62 -13.90 8.16
C PRO A 144 17.74 -13.71 7.15
N ALA A 145 18.17 -12.46 6.95
CA ALA A 145 19.24 -12.14 6.03
C ALA A 145 20.53 -12.87 6.46
N ALA A 146 21.33 -13.28 5.49
CA ALA A 146 22.65 -13.79 5.76
C ALA A 146 23.43 -12.73 6.58
N GLY A 147 23.86 -13.08 7.80
CA GLY A 147 24.57 -12.18 8.70
C GLY A 147 23.76 -11.65 9.89
N LEU A 148 22.50 -12.07 10.07
CA LEU A 148 21.78 -11.83 11.31
C LEU A 148 22.22 -12.84 12.38
N ASP A 149 22.59 -12.31 13.55
CA ASP A 149 23.02 -13.13 14.71
C ASP A 149 21.96 -13.07 15.81
N GLY A 150 21.98 -14.05 16.70
CA GLY A 150 21.23 -14.08 17.95
C GLY A 150 19.80 -14.61 17.84
N ALA A 151 18.98 -14.29 18.85
CA ALA A 151 17.62 -14.83 18.99
C ALA A 151 16.67 -14.44 17.83
N GLY A 152 16.93 -13.33 17.15
CA GLY A 152 16.18 -12.89 15.97
C GLY A 152 16.30 -13.82 14.77
N LEU A 153 17.44 -14.54 14.64
CA LEU A 153 17.63 -15.51 13.57
C LEU A 153 16.70 -16.71 13.73
N GLY A 154 16.60 -17.27 14.94
CA GLY A 154 15.74 -18.42 15.23
C GLY A 154 14.25 -18.09 15.04
N SER A 155 13.79 -16.94 15.53
CA SER A 155 12.40 -16.50 15.37
C SER A 155 12.08 -16.16 13.91
N GLY A 156 13.02 -15.55 13.18
CA GLY A 156 12.87 -15.29 11.74
C GLY A 156 12.69 -16.57 10.93
N TRP A 157 13.51 -17.60 11.18
CA TRP A 157 13.36 -18.89 10.52
C TRP A 157 12.08 -19.62 10.90
N ALA A 158 11.63 -19.53 12.18
CA ALA A 158 10.36 -20.11 12.61
C ALA A 158 9.18 -19.43 11.90
N LEU A 159 9.15 -18.10 11.82
CA LEU A 159 8.10 -17.35 11.10
C LEU A 159 8.13 -17.64 9.60
N ARG A 160 9.33 -17.77 9.00
CA ARG A 160 9.45 -18.20 7.62
C ARG A 160 8.87 -19.60 7.40
N GLY A 161 9.16 -20.54 8.31
CA GLY A 161 8.58 -21.88 8.26
C GLY A 161 7.05 -21.85 8.33
N ILE A 162 6.49 -21.04 9.20
CA ILE A 162 5.04 -20.82 9.31
C ILE A 162 4.47 -20.20 8.03
N ALA A 163 5.12 -19.17 7.50
CA ALA A 163 4.68 -18.49 6.28
C ALA A 163 4.72 -19.43 5.06
N LEU A 164 5.75 -20.26 4.92
CA LEU A 164 5.85 -21.32 3.90
C LEU A 164 4.73 -22.35 4.06
N LEU A 165 4.44 -22.78 5.28
CA LEU A 165 3.39 -23.75 5.56
C LEU A 165 2.00 -23.17 5.22
N VAL A 166 1.73 -21.94 5.63
CA VAL A 166 0.47 -21.24 5.32
C VAL A 166 0.34 -20.96 3.82
N GLY A 167 1.43 -20.58 3.15
CA GLY A 167 1.47 -20.40 1.70
C GLY A 167 1.21 -21.68 0.92
N HIS A 168 1.63 -22.86 1.44
CA HIS A 168 1.36 -24.16 0.82
C HIS A 168 -0.03 -24.73 1.13
N LEU A 169 -0.56 -24.45 2.31
CA LEU A 169 -1.83 -25.02 2.79
C LEU A 169 -2.99 -24.03 2.68
N GLY A 170 -2.71 -22.73 2.49
CA GLY A 170 -3.71 -21.67 2.44
C GLY A 170 -4.19 -21.36 1.03
N PRO A 171 -5.30 -20.62 0.91
CA PRO A 171 -5.81 -20.16 -0.38
C PRO A 171 -4.92 -19.07 -1.03
N LEU A 172 -3.96 -18.53 -0.31
CA LEU A 172 -3.01 -17.52 -0.79
C LEU A 172 -1.76 -18.25 -1.30
N GLN A 173 -1.67 -18.45 -2.61
CA GLN A 173 -0.45 -18.94 -3.28
C GLN A 173 0.56 -17.79 -3.38
N VAL A 174 1.17 -17.41 -2.26
CA VAL A 174 2.09 -16.30 -2.17
C VAL A 174 3.47 -16.81 -1.80
N SER A 175 4.47 -16.50 -2.62
CA SER A 175 5.86 -16.86 -2.33
C SER A 175 6.48 -15.85 -1.37
N VAL A 176 6.97 -16.34 -0.21
CA VAL A 176 7.77 -15.51 0.72
C VAL A 176 9.15 -15.15 0.15
N ASP A 177 9.55 -15.79 -0.95
CA ASP A 177 10.78 -15.53 -1.68
C ASP A 177 10.55 -14.65 -2.92
N ALA A 178 9.38 -14.04 -3.02
CA ALA A 178 9.03 -13.18 -4.15
C ALA A 178 10.07 -12.07 -4.36
N PRO A 179 10.36 -11.71 -5.61
CA PRO A 179 11.26 -10.61 -5.94
C PRO A 179 10.92 -9.29 -5.26
N PHE A 180 9.65 -9.05 -4.98
CA PHE A 180 9.20 -7.91 -4.19
C PHE A 180 9.88 -7.86 -2.81
N PHE A 181 9.79 -8.95 -2.03
CA PHE A 181 10.43 -9.00 -0.70
C PHE A 181 11.94 -8.89 -0.79
N ARG A 182 12.56 -9.53 -1.78
CA ARG A 182 14.00 -9.40 -2.01
C ARG A 182 14.41 -7.95 -2.27
N SER A 183 13.63 -7.19 -3.03
CA SER A 183 13.89 -5.76 -3.27
C SER A 183 13.97 -4.94 -1.98
N LEU A 184 13.24 -5.34 -0.95
CA LEU A 184 13.22 -4.66 0.34
C LEU A 184 14.35 -5.12 1.27
N ILE A 185 14.76 -6.39 1.15
CA ILE A 185 15.76 -7.02 2.02
C ILE A 185 17.18 -6.71 1.56
N ASP A 186 17.41 -6.82 0.25
CA ASP A 186 18.74 -6.69 -0.32
C ASP A 186 19.23 -5.22 -0.30
N CYS A 187 18.33 -4.28 0.01
CA CYS A 187 18.61 -2.87 0.04
C CYS A 187 18.22 -2.21 1.37
N GLY A 188 19.07 -2.33 2.38
CA GLY A 188 18.84 -1.74 3.70
C GLY A 188 18.63 -0.22 3.68
N ARG A 189 19.32 0.52 2.79
CA ARG A 189 19.11 1.96 2.58
C ARG A 189 17.74 2.26 2.01
N LEU A 190 17.24 1.44 1.10
CA LEU A 190 15.90 1.62 0.53
C LEU A 190 14.83 1.49 1.62
N ALA A 191 14.93 0.46 2.45
CA ALA A 191 14.00 0.26 3.55
C ALA A 191 13.98 1.46 4.51
N THR A 192 15.15 2.00 4.86
CA THR A 192 15.29 3.22 5.68
C THR A 192 14.70 4.43 4.96
N SER A 193 15.06 4.64 3.70
CA SER A 193 14.55 5.73 2.87
C SER A 193 13.01 5.72 2.79
N LEU A 194 12.41 4.56 2.53
CA LEU A 194 10.95 4.42 2.50
C LEU A 194 10.26 4.71 3.83
N GLN A 195 10.97 4.69 4.95
CA GLN A 195 10.41 4.98 6.28
C GLN A 195 10.64 6.41 6.75
N GLU A 196 11.81 6.95 6.49
CA GLU A 196 12.30 8.17 7.12
C GLU A 196 12.27 9.39 6.19
N GLU A 197 12.36 9.18 4.87
CA GLU A 197 12.32 10.30 3.93
C GLU A 197 10.92 10.91 3.85
N GLN A 198 10.87 12.23 3.84
CA GLN A 198 9.63 12.97 3.58
C GLN A 198 9.28 12.90 2.09
N LEU A 199 8.00 12.83 1.80
CA LEU A 199 7.53 12.90 0.40
C LEU A 199 7.86 14.26 -0.22
N PRO A 200 7.98 14.33 -1.55
CA PRO A 200 8.20 15.58 -2.26
C PRO A 200 7.17 16.64 -1.90
N SER A 201 7.61 17.90 -1.88
CA SER A 201 6.73 19.04 -1.64
C SER A 201 5.55 19.04 -2.62
N GLY A 202 4.36 19.33 -2.10
CA GLY A 202 3.11 19.29 -2.88
C GLY A 202 2.33 17.96 -2.79
N VAL A 203 2.94 16.87 -2.29
CA VAL A 203 2.25 15.61 -2.04
C VAL A 203 1.87 15.50 -0.56
N HIS A 204 0.58 15.46 -0.27
CA HIS A 204 0.06 15.31 1.09
C HIS A 204 -0.08 13.85 1.47
N GLU A 205 0.75 13.37 2.39
CA GLU A 205 0.65 12.00 2.91
C GLU A 205 -0.31 11.90 4.08
N THR A 206 -1.16 10.88 4.03
CA THR A 206 -2.04 10.50 5.13
C THR A 206 -2.03 8.98 5.29
N GLN A 207 -1.93 8.50 6.51
CA GLN A 207 -1.94 7.07 6.81
C GLN A 207 -3.24 6.68 7.53
N VAL A 208 -3.80 5.56 7.13
CA VAL A 208 -4.90 4.91 7.83
C VAL A 208 -4.39 3.54 8.26
N MET A 209 -4.39 3.28 9.56
CA MET A 209 -3.80 2.10 10.17
C MET A 209 -4.89 1.23 10.78
N ALA A 210 -4.80 -0.08 10.60
CA ALA A 210 -5.67 -1.01 11.31
C ALA A 210 -5.25 -1.14 12.77
N MET A 211 -6.22 -1.08 13.69
CA MET A 211 -5.94 -1.18 15.12
C MET A 211 -5.48 -2.59 15.56
N ALA A 212 -5.84 -3.63 14.80
CA ALA A 212 -5.47 -5.02 15.07
C ALA A 212 -4.46 -5.55 14.05
N ASP A 213 -3.55 -4.69 13.59
CA ASP A 213 -2.49 -5.09 12.68
C ASP A 213 -1.35 -5.78 13.43
N SER A 214 -1.18 -7.08 13.17
CA SER A 214 -0.08 -7.89 13.71
C SER A 214 1.17 -7.85 12.81
N VAL A 215 1.07 -7.29 11.60
CA VAL A 215 2.17 -7.25 10.63
C VAL A 215 3.02 -6.00 10.83
N ASP A 216 2.38 -4.88 11.16
CA ASP A 216 3.02 -3.58 11.02
C ASP A 216 3.34 -2.87 12.34
N GLY A 217 2.82 -3.26 13.45
CA GLY A 217 3.03 -2.51 14.69
C GLY A 217 2.78 -1.00 14.55
N TYR A 218 2.41 -0.37 15.65
CA TYR A 218 2.00 1.03 15.70
C TYR A 218 3.18 2.01 15.60
N GLN A 219 3.57 2.43 14.42
CA GLN A 219 4.46 3.61 14.28
C GLN A 219 4.18 4.38 12.97
N PRO A 220 3.54 5.55 13.04
CA PRO A 220 3.30 6.39 11.87
C PRO A 220 4.63 6.89 11.29
N PHE A 221 4.67 7.14 9.99
CA PHE A 221 5.80 7.79 9.34
C PHE A 221 5.93 9.25 9.79
N ALA A 222 7.16 9.73 9.87
CA ALA A 222 7.44 11.11 10.28
C ALA A 222 6.75 12.11 9.33
N GLY A 223 5.97 13.03 9.90
CA GLY A 223 5.29 14.10 9.16
C GLY A 223 3.96 13.72 8.51
N ALA A 224 3.58 12.45 8.45
CA ALA A 224 2.28 12.03 7.93
C ALA A 224 1.15 12.26 8.95
N ARG A 225 -0.03 12.67 8.48
CA ARG A 225 -1.25 12.60 9.28
C ARG A 225 -1.67 11.13 9.39
N HIS A 226 -2.15 10.71 10.55
CA HIS A 226 -2.53 9.33 10.76
C HIS A 226 -3.90 9.19 11.41
N TYR A 227 -4.63 8.17 11.00
CA TYR A 227 -5.95 7.79 11.48
C TYR A 227 -6.00 6.28 11.70
N TYR A 228 -7.01 5.82 12.45
CA TYR A 228 -7.15 4.41 12.81
C TYR A 228 -8.54 3.90 12.52
N ALA A 229 -8.63 2.69 11.96
CA ALA A 229 -9.87 1.94 11.81
C ALA A 229 -9.81 0.62 12.57
N ILE A 230 -10.96 0.09 12.97
CA ILE A 230 -11.05 -1.21 13.64
C ILE A 230 -11.03 -2.30 12.57
N ALA A 231 -9.85 -2.65 12.13
CA ALA A 231 -9.61 -3.66 11.11
C ALA A 231 -8.36 -4.49 11.44
N THR A 232 -8.12 -5.53 10.67
CA THR A 232 -6.86 -6.30 10.63
C THR A 232 -6.05 -5.89 9.41
N HIS A 233 -4.78 -6.30 9.35
CA HIS A 233 -3.93 -6.08 8.17
C HIS A 233 -4.60 -6.62 6.90
N GLY A 234 -4.57 -5.83 5.82
CA GLY A 234 -5.21 -6.17 4.55
C GLY A 234 -6.74 -6.11 4.55
N GLY A 235 -7.35 -5.59 5.61
CA GLY A 235 -8.80 -5.46 5.76
C GLY A 235 -9.36 -4.06 5.52
N LEU A 236 -8.51 -3.04 5.42
CA LEU A 236 -8.95 -1.64 5.38
C LEU A 236 -9.72 -1.28 4.11
N MET A 237 -9.39 -1.87 2.98
CA MET A 237 -10.13 -1.61 1.74
C MET A 237 -11.57 -2.13 1.76
N HIS A 238 -11.90 -2.99 2.72
CA HIS A 238 -13.25 -3.57 2.89
C HIS A 238 -13.95 -3.07 4.15
N ASP A 239 -13.28 -2.25 4.95
CA ASP A 239 -13.79 -1.74 6.22
C ASP A 239 -14.61 -0.47 6.01
N PRO A 240 -15.87 -0.41 6.48
CA PRO A 240 -16.74 0.76 6.29
C PRO A 240 -16.20 2.02 6.96
N GLU A 241 -15.50 1.90 8.08
CA GLU A 241 -14.92 3.04 8.77
C GLU A 241 -13.70 3.57 8.02
N ALA A 242 -12.86 2.69 7.48
CA ALA A 242 -11.76 3.09 6.62
C ALA A 242 -12.28 3.77 5.34
N ASP A 243 -13.41 3.30 4.76
CA ASP A 243 -14.06 3.96 3.64
C ASP A 243 -14.50 5.40 3.99
N ASP A 244 -15.15 5.59 5.15
CA ASP A 244 -15.55 6.92 5.63
C ASP A 244 -14.33 7.84 5.87
N ILE A 245 -13.24 7.31 6.42
CA ILE A 245 -11.98 8.04 6.62
C ILE A 245 -11.38 8.45 5.28
N VAL A 246 -11.22 7.51 4.35
CA VAL A 246 -10.68 7.77 3.00
C VAL A 246 -11.54 8.79 2.28
N GLN A 247 -12.86 8.65 2.33
CA GLN A 247 -13.80 9.60 1.74
C GLN A 247 -13.61 11.00 2.33
N ALA A 248 -13.48 11.14 3.65
CA ALA A 248 -13.25 12.43 4.31
C ALA A 248 -11.91 13.05 3.84
N ILE A 249 -10.83 12.27 3.82
CA ILE A 249 -9.50 12.71 3.39
C ILE A 249 -9.54 13.18 1.94
N VAL A 250 -10.07 12.36 1.03
CA VAL A 250 -10.09 12.63 -0.42
C VAL A 250 -10.97 13.85 -0.76
N THR A 251 -12.06 14.02 -0.02
CA THR A 251 -12.98 15.17 -0.21
C THR A 251 -12.55 16.43 0.53
N GLY A 252 -11.52 16.37 1.36
CA GLY A 252 -11.06 17.49 2.18
C GLY A 252 -11.95 17.80 3.39
N ARG A 253 -12.81 16.86 3.78
CA ARG A 253 -13.63 16.98 4.99
C ARG A 253 -12.84 16.64 6.24
N PRO A 254 -13.18 17.19 7.40
CA PRO A 254 -12.61 16.74 8.67
C PRO A 254 -12.89 15.23 8.87
N VAL A 255 -11.86 14.48 9.29
CA VAL A 255 -12.02 13.06 9.65
C VAL A 255 -12.52 12.99 11.09
N PRO A 256 -13.67 12.35 11.35
CA PRO A 256 -14.20 12.24 12.70
C PRO A 256 -13.41 11.20 13.51
N GLN A 257 -12.37 11.63 14.20
CA GLN A 257 -11.63 10.77 15.11
C GLN A 257 -11.55 11.37 16.52
N SER A 258 -12.00 10.62 17.52
CA SER A 258 -11.87 11.02 18.90
C SER A 258 -10.45 10.80 19.42
N HIS A 259 -9.98 11.69 20.30
CA HIS A 259 -8.68 11.56 20.97
C HIS A 259 -8.58 10.24 21.77
N THR A 260 -9.67 9.83 22.43
CA THR A 260 -9.75 8.56 23.15
C THR A 260 -9.49 7.36 22.25
N ARG A 261 -10.00 7.39 21.01
CA ARG A 261 -9.80 6.31 20.06
C ARG A 261 -8.36 6.22 19.59
N GLN A 262 -7.72 7.35 19.35
CA GLN A 262 -6.28 7.40 19.02
C GLN A 262 -5.44 6.84 20.17
N LEU A 263 -5.77 7.18 21.41
CA LEU A 263 -5.07 6.65 22.59
C LEU A 263 -5.24 5.13 22.70
N LEU A 264 -6.46 4.63 22.52
CA LEU A 264 -6.76 3.19 22.56
C LEU A 264 -6.02 2.44 21.43
N ALA A 265 -6.02 2.99 20.24
CA ALA A 265 -5.28 2.44 19.11
C ALA A 265 -3.78 2.35 19.38
N ARG A 266 -3.20 3.39 20.00
CA ARG A 266 -1.80 3.38 20.44
C ARG A 266 -1.51 2.26 21.45
N LEU A 267 -2.38 2.07 22.43
CA LEU A 267 -2.19 1.04 23.44
C LEU A 267 -2.27 -0.37 22.83
N ILE A 268 -3.26 -0.62 21.98
CA ILE A 268 -3.43 -1.91 21.28
C ILE A 268 -2.28 -2.15 20.31
N GLY A 269 -1.93 -1.16 19.48
CA GLY A 269 -0.85 -1.28 18.53
C GLY A 269 0.51 -1.49 19.17
N ASN A 270 0.79 -0.80 20.30
CA ASN A 270 2.02 -1.04 21.06
C ASN A 270 2.06 -2.43 21.68
N ALA A 271 0.92 -2.96 22.14
CA ALA A 271 0.83 -4.32 22.64
C ALA A 271 1.03 -5.34 21.52
N ALA A 272 0.46 -5.12 20.34
CA ALA A 272 0.65 -5.96 19.17
C ALA A 272 2.10 -5.89 18.64
N ALA A 273 2.70 -4.71 18.61
CA ALA A 273 4.09 -4.50 18.20
C ALA A 273 5.11 -5.19 19.13
N GLY A 274 4.75 -5.43 20.39
CA GLY A 274 5.57 -6.21 21.32
C GLY A 274 5.77 -7.67 20.89
N TRP A 275 4.95 -8.18 19.97
CA TRP A 275 5.08 -9.50 19.35
C TRP A 275 5.90 -9.49 18.05
N THR A 276 6.09 -8.33 17.43
CA THR A 276 7.01 -8.22 16.30
C THR A 276 8.42 -8.34 16.85
N THR A 277 9.17 -9.30 16.33
CA THR A 277 10.59 -9.49 16.71
C THR A 277 11.33 -8.17 16.60
N PRO A 278 12.08 -7.75 17.64
CA PRO A 278 12.90 -6.56 17.56
C PRO A 278 13.80 -6.69 16.34
N THR A 279 13.77 -5.71 15.47
CA THR A 279 14.68 -5.61 14.35
C THR A 279 16.08 -5.40 14.92
N LEU A 280 16.81 -6.48 15.05
CA LEU A 280 18.24 -6.43 15.31
C LEU A 280 18.86 -5.74 14.10
N GLY A 281 19.54 -4.63 14.34
CA GLY A 281 20.12 -3.83 13.26
C GLY A 281 20.98 -4.74 12.39
N SER A 282 20.75 -4.73 11.11
CA SER A 282 21.57 -5.41 10.12
C SER A 282 22.95 -4.73 10.07
N LYS A 283 23.87 -5.16 10.92
CA LYS A 283 25.28 -4.91 10.68
C LYS A 283 25.67 -5.82 9.51
N GLY A 284 25.65 -5.29 8.29
CA GLY A 284 26.30 -5.96 7.19
C GLY A 284 25.47 -6.26 5.95
N ALA A 285 24.30 -5.63 5.72
CA ALA A 285 23.75 -5.61 4.37
C ALA A 285 24.73 -4.83 3.48
N THR A 286 25.47 -5.51 2.65
CA THR A 286 26.32 -4.86 1.63
C THR A 286 25.39 -4.22 0.64
N ASP A 287 25.44 -2.89 0.53
CA ASP A 287 24.70 -2.04 -0.40
C ASP A 287 25.01 -2.30 -1.90
N SER A 288 25.37 -3.51 -2.26
CA SER A 288 25.87 -3.87 -3.58
C SER A 288 24.78 -4.05 -4.65
N GLY A 289 23.59 -3.55 -4.43
CA GLY A 289 22.48 -3.72 -5.38
C GLY A 289 21.46 -2.58 -5.41
N CYS A 290 21.72 -1.46 -4.73
CA CYS A 290 20.90 -0.26 -4.76
C CYS A 290 21.54 0.78 -5.70
#